data_b01dd026d1a515611c113b5dbfddd536
#
_entry.id   b01dd026d1a515611c113b5dbfddd536
#
_cell.length_a   1.000
_cell.length_b   1.000
_cell.length_c   1.000
_cell.angle_alpha   90.00
_cell.angle_beta   90.00
_cell.angle_gamma   90.00
#
_symmetry.space_group_name_H-M   'P 1'
#
loop_
_entity.id
_entity.type
_entity.pdbx_description
1 polymer ?
#
loop_
_entity_poly.entity_id
_entity_poly.type
_entity_poly.pdbx_seq_one_letter_code
_entity_poly.pdbx_strand_id
1 'polypeptide(L)'
;MRRVIVSAVMILWVTMASPNLVHAHLGDDGDRVEDEYGPLVRRHLLDDGTLTATFHKDTEPYVYVVLFDHGMSVSEKISRTDGRELTEKEIAKFLKTNAARAKWTKMPEKDDKTKRRFERSDRRAEATYGEIGGVPTLTVREIRAR
;
A
#
# COMPACT_ATOMS: atom_id res chain seq x y z
N MET A 1 10.16 -70.27 0.85
CA MET A 1 9.45 -69.11 1.54
C MET A 1 10.14 -67.86 1.18
N ARG A 2 9.51 -67.08 0.30
CA ARG A 2 10.01 -65.75 -0.13
C ARG A 2 9.30 -64.66 0.72
N ARG A 3 10.08 -63.94 1.53
CA ARG A 3 9.58 -62.77 2.29
C ARG A 3 9.58 -61.54 1.36
N VAL A 4 8.39 -61.01 1.06
CA VAL A 4 8.21 -59.75 0.35
C VAL A 4 8.27 -58.67 1.40
N ILE A 5 9.29 -57.79 1.33
CA ILE A 5 9.39 -56.59 2.15
C ILE A 5 8.71 -55.48 1.35
N VAL A 6 7.54 -55.03 1.81
CA VAL A 6 6.85 -53.89 1.28
C VAL A 6 7.40 -52.66 1.99
N SER A 7 8.26 -51.90 1.30
CA SER A 7 8.73 -50.60 1.77
C SER A 7 7.66 -49.53 1.48
N ALA A 8 6.98 -49.09 2.53
CA ALA A 8 6.09 -47.97 2.45
C ALA A 8 6.90 -46.66 2.38
N VAL A 9 6.96 -46.05 1.21
CA VAL A 9 7.52 -44.70 1.03
C VAL A 9 6.47 -43.67 1.46
N MET A 10 6.68 -43.12 2.64
CA MET A 10 5.86 -42.05 3.18
C MET A 10 6.32 -40.73 2.54
N ILE A 11 5.60 -40.24 1.53
CA ILE A 11 5.84 -38.94 0.91
C ILE A 11 5.28 -37.88 1.84
N LEU A 12 6.17 -37.19 2.56
CA LEU A 12 5.83 -36.06 3.42
C LEU A 12 5.61 -34.84 2.53
N TRP A 13 4.35 -34.50 2.26
CA TRP A 13 3.99 -33.24 1.63
C TRP A 13 4.24 -32.10 2.63
N VAL A 14 5.39 -31.45 2.52
CA VAL A 14 5.63 -30.16 3.19
C VAL A 14 4.89 -29.10 2.38
N THR A 15 3.68 -28.77 2.80
CA THR A 15 2.99 -27.57 2.33
C THR A 15 3.77 -26.37 2.86
N MET A 16 4.62 -25.81 2.02
CA MET A 16 5.18 -24.47 2.28
C MET A 16 4.03 -23.47 2.21
N ALA A 17 3.42 -23.16 3.34
CA ALA A 17 2.60 -21.99 3.52
C ALA A 17 3.53 -20.79 3.33
N SER A 18 3.56 -20.22 2.14
CA SER A 18 4.18 -18.92 1.92
C SER A 18 3.45 -17.93 2.83
N PRO A 19 4.13 -17.20 3.71
CA PRO A 19 3.49 -16.13 4.43
C PRO A 19 3.00 -15.14 3.36
N ASN A 20 1.69 -15.08 3.17
CA ASN A 20 1.08 -14.00 2.44
C ASN A 20 1.39 -12.74 3.25
N LEU A 21 2.40 -11.99 2.83
CA LEU A 21 2.62 -10.64 3.28
C LEU A 21 1.39 -9.85 2.84
N VAL A 22 0.45 -9.72 3.75
CA VAL A 22 -0.72 -8.88 3.56
C VAL A 22 -0.22 -7.44 3.58
N HIS A 23 -0.09 -6.86 2.40
CA HIS A 23 0.20 -5.44 2.25
C HIS A 23 -1.10 -4.75 1.90
N ALA A 24 -1.47 -3.73 2.67
CA ALA A 24 -2.59 -2.86 2.30
C ALA A 24 -2.23 -2.08 1.03
N HIS A 25 -3.16 -2.01 0.12
CA HIS A 25 -3.01 -1.34 -1.17
C HIS A 25 -4.36 -0.80 -1.64
N LEU A 26 -4.31 0.01 -2.66
CA LEU A 26 -5.52 0.52 -3.29
C LEU A 26 -6.48 -0.61 -3.64
N GLY A 27 -7.75 -0.46 -3.28
CA GLY A 27 -8.79 -1.45 -3.45
C GLY A 27 -9.01 -2.37 -2.24
N ASP A 28 -8.26 -2.20 -1.15
CA ASP A 28 -8.52 -2.94 0.09
C ASP A 28 -9.63 -2.30 0.92
N ASP A 29 -10.31 -3.12 1.70
CA ASP A 29 -11.28 -2.68 2.69
C ASP A 29 -10.61 -2.11 3.96
N GLY A 30 -11.43 -1.56 4.86
CA GLY A 30 -10.92 -0.92 6.08
C GLY A 30 -10.20 -1.87 7.03
N ASP A 31 -10.63 -3.11 7.14
CA ASP A 31 -10.04 -4.10 8.04
C ASP A 31 -8.63 -4.46 7.58
N ARG A 32 -8.44 -4.68 6.29
CA ARG A 32 -7.11 -4.93 5.71
C ARG A 32 -6.17 -3.75 5.86
N VAL A 33 -6.69 -2.53 5.66
CA VAL A 33 -5.91 -1.31 5.83
C VAL A 33 -5.49 -1.17 7.30
N GLU A 34 -6.36 -1.45 8.27
CA GLU A 34 -6.04 -1.40 9.69
C GLU A 34 -5.01 -2.46 10.09
N ASP A 35 -5.13 -3.68 9.58
CA ASP A 35 -4.16 -4.75 9.81
C ASP A 35 -2.74 -4.36 9.38
N GLU A 36 -2.61 -3.67 8.26
CA GLU A 36 -1.30 -3.27 7.72
C GLU A 36 -0.77 -1.97 8.33
N TYR A 37 -1.60 -0.93 8.40
CA TYR A 37 -1.17 0.42 8.79
C TYR A 37 -1.31 0.69 10.29
N GLY A 38 -1.85 -0.26 11.03
CA GLY A 38 -2.08 -0.15 12.48
C GLY A 38 -3.45 0.43 12.82
N PRO A 39 -3.70 0.67 14.11
CA PRO A 39 -5.02 1.04 14.59
C PRO A 39 -5.53 2.35 13.99
N LEU A 40 -6.84 2.41 13.83
CA LEU A 40 -7.56 3.61 13.43
C LEU A 40 -7.40 4.69 14.52
N VAL A 41 -6.82 5.81 14.13
CA VAL A 41 -6.64 6.98 15.01
C VAL A 41 -7.82 7.95 14.89
N ARG A 42 -8.28 8.17 13.66
CA ARG A 42 -9.33 9.15 13.36
C ARG A 42 -10.05 8.78 12.07
N ARG A 43 -11.32 9.07 12.02
CA ARG A 43 -12.11 8.99 10.78
C ARG A 43 -12.98 10.23 10.60
N HIS A 44 -13.24 10.60 9.37
CA HIS A 44 -14.09 11.71 8.99
C HIS A 44 -14.90 11.33 7.75
N LEU A 45 -16.22 11.39 7.87
CA LEU A 45 -17.13 11.17 6.76
C LEU A 45 -17.35 12.51 6.07
N LEU A 46 -17.13 12.56 4.77
CA LEU A 46 -17.36 13.73 3.93
C LEU A 46 -18.83 13.78 3.47
N ASP A 47 -19.30 14.97 3.08
CA ASP A 47 -20.69 15.19 2.67
C ASP A 47 -21.09 14.41 1.41
N ASP A 48 -20.13 14.02 0.57
CA ASP A 48 -20.31 13.20 -0.62
C ASP A 48 -20.36 11.69 -0.34
N GLY A 49 -20.29 11.29 0.94
CA GLY A 49 -20.30 9.90 1.37
C GLY A 49 -18.93 9.20 1.34
N THR A 50 -17.87 9.88 0.96
CA THR A 50 -16.51 9.35 1.07
C THR A 50 -16.02 9.39 2.52
N LEU A 51 -15.23 8.41 2.93
CA LEU A 51 -14.65 8.31 4.27
C LEU A 51 -13.15 8.53 4.22
N THR A 52 -12.66 9.49 5.00
CA THR A 52 -11.23 9.63 5.26
C THR A 52 -10.89 9.03 6.61
N ALA A 53 -9.91 8.13 6.65
CA ALA A 53 -9.44 7.50 7.88
C ALA A 53 -7.93 7.67 8.03
N THR A 54 -7.49 7.92 9.26
CA THR A 54 -6.08 8.06 9.62
C THR A 54 -5.66 6.87 10.46
N PHE A 55 -4.57 6.24 10.09
CA PHE A 55 -3.97 5.11 10.77
C PHE A 55 -2.54 5.42 11.18
N HIS A 56 -2.11 4.84 12.29
CA HIS A 56 -0.74 4.96 12.77
C HIS A 56 -0.37 3.74 13.61
N LYS A 57 0.82 3.25 13.39
CA LYS A 57 1.42 2.15 14.14
C LYS A 57 2.58 2.71 14.97
N ASP A 58 2.51 2.61 16.28
CA ASP A 58 3.51 3.20 17.20
C ASP A 58 4.95 2.70 16.96
N THR A 59 5.08 1.54 16.32
CA THR A 59 6.38 0.94 15.97
C THR A 59 6.98 1.51 14.67
N GLU A 60 6.25 2.35 13.94
CA GLU A 60 6.66 2.91 12.65
C GLU A 60 6.56 4.44 12.64
N PRO A 61 7.48 5.14 11.96
CA PRO A 61 7.48 6.60 11.93
C PRO A 61 6.53 7.18 10.87
N TYR A 62 5.41 6.52 10.56
CA TYR A 62 4.52 6.93 9.48
C TYR A 62 3.10 7.16 9.96
N VAL A 63 2.44 8.11 9.31
CA VAL A 63 0.99 8.33 9.35
C VAL A 63 0.43 8.03 7.98
N TYR A 64 -0.66 7.30 7.96
CA TYR A 64 -1.39 6.92 6.76
C TYR A 64 -2.77 7.57 6.79
N VAL A 65 -3.10 8.33 5.76
CA VAL A 65 -4.44 8.90 5.58
C VAL A 65 -5.05 8.28 4.34
N VAL A 66 -6.08 7.47 4.53
CA VAL A 66 -6.72 6.69 3.47
C VAL A 66 -8.09 7.24 3.17
N LEU A 67 -8.39 7.45 1.90
CA LEU A 67 -9.72 7.79 1.40
C LEU A 67 -10.41 6.52 0.93
N PHE A 68 -11.57 6.26 1.49
CA PHE A 68 -12.45 5.16 1.11
C PHE A 68 -13.65 5.69 0.32
N ASP A 69 -13.96 4.99 -0.76
CA ASP A 69 -15.16 5.18 -1.51
C ASP A 69 -15.87 3.83 -1.66
N HIS A 70 -17.17 3.75 -1.29
CA HIS A 70 -17.91 2.50 -1.21
C HIS A 70 -17.20 1.39 -0.40
N GLY A 71 -16.52 1.78 0.69
CA GLY A 71 -15.82 0.87 1.59
C GLY A 71 -14.46 0.36 1.11
N MET A 72 -14.00 0.78 -0.06
CA MET A 72 -12.71 0.40 -0.63
C MET A 72 -11.75 1.58 -0.68
N SER A 73 -10.47 1.35 -0.38
CA SER A 73 -9.43 2.39 -0.44
C SER A 73 -9.18 2.82 -1.88
N VAL A 74 -9.26 4.13 -2.12
CA VAL A 74 -9.08 4.72 -3.46
C VAL A 74 -7.92 5.70 -3.52
N SER A 75 -7.46 6.17 -2.37
CA SER A 75 -6.28 7.02 -2.25
C SER A 75 -5.63 6.86 -0.88
N GLU A 76 -4.31 6.88 -0.86
CA GLU A 76 -3.50 6.81 0.34
C GLU A 76 -2.51 7.96 0.35
N LYS A 77 -2.38 8.63 1.49
CA LYS A 77 -1.37 9.65 1.75
C LYS A 77 -0.46 9.15 2.88
N ILE A 78 0.82 9.16 2.63
CA ILE A 78 1.83 8.63 3.55
C ILE A 78 2.82 9.74 3.86
N SER A 79 2.98 10.06 5.13
CA SER A 79 3.94 11.03 5.62
C SER A 79 4.63 10.52 6.89
N ARG A 80 5.75 11.12 7.25
CA ARG A 80 6.43 10.81 8.52
C ARG A 80 5.83 11.60 9.66
N THR A 81 5.75 10.97 10.83
CA THR A 81 5.28 11.60 12.08
C THR A 81 6.20 12.74 12.55
N ASP A 82 7.48 12.69 12.18
CA ASP A 82 8.48 13.71 12.54
C ASP A 82 8.59 14.85 11.51
N GLY A 83 7.72 14.86 10.49
CA GLY A 83 7.67 15.90 9.45
C GLY A 83 8.84 15.91 8.46
N ARG A 84 9.79 14.94 8.57
CA ARG A 84 10.92 14.83 7.63
C ARG A 84 10.46 14.26 6.30
N GLU A 85 11.30 14.45 5.28
CA GLU A 85 11.09 13.85 3.97
C GLU A 85 11.16 12.31 4.02
N LEU A 86 10.39 11.66 3.15
CA LEU A 86 10.56 10.25 2.85
C LEU A 86 11.84 10.05 2.02
N THR A 87 12.63 9.08 2.39
CA THR A 87 13.80 8.67 1.62
C THR A 87 13.38 7.97 0.32
N GLU A 88 14.26 7.91 -0.67
CA GLU A 88 14.01 7.16 -1.91
C GLU A 88 13.64 5.70 -1.66
N LYS A 89 14.25 5.08 -0.64
CA LYS A 89 13.97 3.70 -0.24
C LYS A 89 12.56 3.55 0.33
N GLU A 90 12.11 4.51 1.14
CA GLU A 90 10.76 4.51 1.70
C GLU A 90 9.72 4.73 0.60
N ILE A 91 9.94 5.69 -0.29
CA ILE A 91 9.06 5.91 -1.44
C ILE A 91 8.95 4.64 -2.30
N ALA A 92 10.08 4.02 -2.63
CA ALA A 92 10.11 2.78 -3.40
C ALA A 92 9.38 1.63 -2.70
N LYS A 93 9.49 1.51 -1.36
CA LYS A 93 8.77 0.54 -0.55
C LYS A 93 7.25 0.73 -0.69
N PHE A 94 6.74 1.94 -0.50
CA PHE A 94 5.31 2.22 -0.56
C PHE A 94 4.73 2.08 -1.98
N LEU A 95 5.49 2.48 -3.00
CA LEU A 95 5.10 2.22 -4.39
C LEU A 95 5.02 0.73 -4.69
N LYS A 96 5.98 -0.07 -4.19
CA LYS A 96 5.99 -1.53 -4.36
C LYS A 96 4.75 -2.18 -3.71
N THR A 97 4.35 -1.72 -2.53
CA THR A 97 3.13 -2.18 -1.85
C THR A 97 1.91 -1.99 -2.74
N ASN A 98 1.82 -0.86 -3.44
CA ASN A 98 0.73 -0.51 -4.33
C ASN A 98 0.93 -0.97 -5.79
N ALA A 99 1.86 -1.88 -6.06
CA ALA A 99 2.20 -2.25 -7.44
C ALA A 99 1.13 -3.12 -8.13
N ALA A 100 0.35 -3.91 -7.39
CA ALA A 100 -0.68 -4.80 -7.95
C ALA A 100 -0.15 -5.66 -9.12
N ARG A 101 1.07 -6.22 -8.99
CA ARG A 101 1.82 -6.96 -10.02
C ARG A 101 2.29 -6.12 -11.23
N ALA A 102 2.02 -4.82 -11.26
CA ALA A 102 2.51 -3.88 -12.26
C ALA A 102 3.83 -3.24 -11.81
N LYS A 103 4.38 -2.34 -12.63
CA LYS A 103 5.61 -1.59 -12.31
C LYS A 103 5.28 -0.11 -12.20
N TRP A 104 6.00 0.58 -11.31
CA TRP A 104 5.96 2.03 -11.24
C TRP A 104 7.08 2.63 -12.07
N THR A 105 6.75 3.67 -12.83
CA THR A 105 7.71 4.44 -13.62
C THR A 105 7.68 5.89 -13.16
N LYS A 106 8.86 6.43 -12.84
CA LYS A 106 9.00 7.86 -12.55
C LYS A 106 8.77 8.64 -13.84
N MET A 107 7.85 9.58 -13.80
CA MET A 107 7.52 10.44 -14.93
C MET A 107 8.48 11.63 -15.00
N PRO A 108 8.74 12.18 -16.20
CA PRO A 108 9.50 13.43 -16.34
C PRO A 108 8.89 14.54 -15.49
N GLU A 109 9.76 15.37 -14.91
CA GLU A 109 9.32 16.56 -14.19
C GLU A 109 8.64 17.51 -15.19
N LYS A 110 7.39 17.85 -14.88
CA LYS A 110 6.70 18.94 -15.53
C LYS A 110 6.96 20.23 -14.75
N ASP A 111 6.20 21.26 -15.01
CA ASP A 111 6.38 22.65 -14.54
C ASP A 111 6.67 22.85 -13.04
N ASP A 112 6.38 21.85 -12.20
CA ASP A 112 6.64 21.89 -10.75
C ASP A 112 7.77 20.93 -10.37
N LYS A 113 8.99 21.45 -10.28
CA LYS A 113 10.19 20.68 -9.88
C LYS A 113 10.16 20.20 -8.42
N THR A 114 9.20 20.68 -7.62
CA THR A 114 9.04 20.27 -6.22
C THR A 114 8.24 18.99 -6.07
N LYS A 115 7.59 18.51 -7.15
CA LYS A 115 6.76 17.32 -7.15
C LYS A 115 7.32 16.23 -8.04
N ARG A 116 7.51 15.05 -7.48
CA ARG A 116 7.85 13.84 -8.22
C ARG A 116 6.59 13.04 -8.53
N ARG A 117 6.45 12.62 -9.78
CA ARG A 117 5.28 11.87 -10.26
C ARG A 117 5.69 10.48 -10.68
N PHE A 118 4.79 9.53 -10.43
CA PHE A 118 4.95 8.14 -10.82
C PHE A 118 3.64 7.65 -11.44
N GLU A 119 3.74 6.82 -12.47
CA GLU A 119 2.61 6.16 -13.10
C GLU A 119 2.80 4.66 -13.02
N ARG A 120 1.73 3.94 -12.69
CA ARG A 120 1.73 2.48 -12.71
C ARG A 120 1.51 1.98 -14.12
N SER A 121 2.26 0.96 -14.56
CA SER A 121 2.30 0.50 -15.95
C SER A 121 0.95 0.03 -16.51
N ASP A 122 0.01 -0.35 -15.64
CA ASP A 122 -1.38 -0.69 -16.00
C ASP A 122 -2.28 0.55 -16.16
N ARG A 123 -1.76 1.77 -15.91
CA ARG A 123 -2.46 3.06 -15.95
C ARG A 123 -3.67 3.16 -15.02
N ARG A 124 -3.77 2.28 -14.02
CA ARG A 124 -4.87 2.28 -13.05
C ARG A 124 -4.55 3.02 -11.76
N ALA A 125 -3.31 3.42 -11.57
CA ALA A 125 -2.90 4.23 -10.43
C ALA A 125 -1.77 5.19 -10.80
N GLU A 126 -1.74 6.30 -10.09
CA GLU A 126 -0.65 7.27 -10.13
C GLU A 126 -0.21 7.61 -8.71
N ALA A 127 1.01 8.11 -8.57
CA ALA A 127 1.51 8.60 -7.31
C ALA A 127 2.23 9.94 -7.49
N THR A 128 2.17 10.75 -6.45
CA THR A 128 2.86 12.04 -6.40
C THR A 128 3.54 12.19 -5.05
N TYR A 129 4.82 12.55 -5.04
CA TYR A 129 5.53 12.93 -3.82
C TYR A 129 5.82 14.42 -3.86
N GLY A 130 5.45 15.13 -2.81
CA GLY A 130 5.64 16.57 -2.67
C GLY A 130 5.01 17.07 -1.37
N GLU A 131 5.08 18.36 -1.11
CA GLU A 131 4.49 18.94 0.08
C GLU A 131 2.97 19.12 -0.05
N ILE A 132 2.25 18.76 1.01
CA ILE A 132 0.84 19.05 1.20
C ILE A 132 0.69 19.74 2.55
N GLY A 133 0.30 21.03 2.53
CA GLY A 133 0.21 21.82 3.75
C GLY A 133 1.52 21.95 4.53
N GLY A 134 2.65 21.97 3.82
CA GLY A 134 3.99 22.04 4.41
C GLY A 134 4.55 20.68 4.92
N VAL A 135 3.84 19.57 4.67
CA VAL A 135 4.27 18.23 5.08
C VAL A 135 4.65 17.41 3.85
N PRO A 136 5.90 16.90 3.77
CA PRO A 136 6.30 15.99 2.70
C PRO A 136 5.46 14.73 2.70
N THR A 137 4.73 14.48 1.61
CA THR A 137 3.69 13.46 1.52
C THR A 137 3.78 12.71 0.21
N LEU A 138 3.76 11.38 0.27
CA LEU A 138 3.51 10.51 -0.87
C LEU A 138 2.01 10.26 -0.97
N THR A 139 1.40 10.63 -2.07
CA THR A 139 0.00 10.32 -2.38
C THR A 139 -0.04 9.26 -3.46
N VAL A 140 -0.71 8.15 -3.21
CA VAL A 140 -1.01 7.10 -4.20
C VAL A 140 -2.52 7.09 -4.41
N ARG A 141 -2.99 7.09 -5.64
CA ARG A 141 -4.43 7.09 -5.93
C ARG A 141 -4.79 6.27 -7.16
N GLU A 142 -6.00 5.76 -7.17
CA GLU A 142 -6.58 5.14 -8.36
C GLU A 142 -6.89 6.19 -9.43
N ILE A 143 -6.65 5.81 -10.68
CA ILE A 143 -7.14 6.54 -11.87
C ILE A 143 -8.43 5.86 -12.28
N ARG A 144 -9.57 6.52 -12.03
CA ARG A 144 -10.87 6.04 -12.51
C ARG A 144 -11.05 6.45 -13.96
N ALA A 145 -11.41 5.50 -14.81
CA ALA A 145 -11.90 5.82 -16.15
C ALA A 145 -13.19 6.65 -16.00
N ARG A 146 -13.21 7.79 -16.64
CA ARG A 146 -14.41 8.63 -16.77
C ARG A 146 -15.37 8.02 -17.77
#